data_40296f41c8ecf3de994b6064986c56ad
#
_entry.id   40296f41c8ecf3de994b6064986c56ad
#
_cell.length_a   1.000
_cell.length_b   1.000
_cell.length_c   1.000
_cell.angle_alpha   90.00
_cell.angle_beta   90.00
_cell.angle_gamma   90.00
#
_symmetry.space_group_name_H-M   'P 1'
#
loop_
_entity.id
_entity.type
_entity.pdbx_description
1 polymer ?
#
loop_
_entity_poly.entity_id
_entity_poly.type
_entity_poly.pdbx_seq_one_letter_code
_entity_poly.pdbx_strand_id
1 'polypeptide(L)'
;MEEYNRIINQVAKEVLAAHGFFRKGQSRTWLYDCGYYFGQIEFQPSSFSGQGTYCNAGIGFLFEYTDDLNKTVAFNYGWKRIGDYIEYESGERFRAKITGMATSAL
;
A
#
# COMPACT_ATOMS: atom_id res chain seq x y z
N MET A 1 3.58 -13.15 13.81
CA MET A 1 3.77 -11.95 12.97
C MET A 1 4.42 -10.85 13.77
N GLU A 2 5.43 -10.22 13.22
CA GLU A 2 6.10 -9.12 13.88
C GLU A 2 5.17 -7.91 14.01
N GLU A 3 5.36 -7.13 15.08
CA GLU A 3 4.46 -6.02 15.38
C GLU A 3 4.38 -4.99 14.26
N TYR A 4 5.52 -4.65 13.63
CA TYR A 4 5.47 -3.64 12.57
C TYR A 4 4.65 -4.08 11.37
N ASN A 5 4.67 -5.36 11.01
CA ASN A 5 3.82 -5.90 9.94
C ASN A 5 2.35 -5.83 10.32
N ARG A 6 2.03 -6.16 11.56
CA ARG A 6 0.66 -6.10 12.07
C ARG A 6 0.13 -4.68 12.03
N ILE A 7 0.94 -3.71 12.42
CA ILE A 7 0.54 -2.31 12.40
C ILE A 7 0.29 -1.83 10.97
N ILE A 8 1.18 -2.15 10.02
CA ILE A 8 0.99 -1.78 8.62
C ILE A 8 -0.33 -2.33 8.11
N ASN A 9 -0.60 -3.60 8.34
CA ASN A 9 -1.82 -4.24 7.86
C ASN A 9 -3.07 -3.65 8.50
N GLN A 10 -3.05 -3.37 9.80
CA GLN A 10 -4.17 -2.76 10.49
C GLN A 10 -4.46 -1.35 10.00
N VAL A 11 -3.43 -0.51 9.90
CA VAL A 11 -3.60 0.87 9.43
C VAL A 11 -4.08 0.90 7.99
N ALA A 12 -3.50 0.07 7.12
CA ALA A 12 -3.95 -0.01 5.74
C ALA A 12 -5.42 -0.38 5.67
N LYS A 13 -5.85 -1.36 6.45
CA LYS A 13 -7.26 -1.75 6.48
C LYS A 13 -8.15 -0.62 6.99
N GLU A 14 -7.77 0.05 8.07
CA GLU A 14 -8.56 1.12 8.65
C GLU A 14 -8.68 2.33 7.72
N VAL A 15 -7.59 2.72 7.09
CA VAL A 15 -7.56 3.93 6.25
C VAL A 15 -8.03 3.64 4.83
N LEU A 16 -7.47 2.62 4.20
CA LEU A 16 -7.70 2.38 2.77
C LEU A 16 -9.04 1.69 2.51
N ALA A 17 -9.42 0.71 3.32
CA ALA A 17 -10.71 0.03 3.13
C ALA A 17 -11.87 1.00 3.33
N ALA A 18 -11.75 1.97 4.24
CA ALA A 18 -12.76 2.99 4.46
C ALA A 18 -12.97 3.88 3.23
N HIS A 19 -11.99 3.95 2.34
CA HIS A 19 -12.06 4.72 1.10
C HIS A 19 -12.28 3.85 -0.14
N GLY A 20 -12.71 2.60 0.05
CA GLY A 20 -13.09 1.72 -1.04
C GLY A 20 -11.97 0.86 -1.60
N PHE A 21 -10.78 0.92 -1.03
CA PHE A 21 -9.69 0.05 -1.44
C PHE A 21 -9.88 -1.36 -0.91
N PHE A 22 -9.40 -2.35 -1.65
CA PHE A 22 -9.39 -3.74 -1.19
C PHE A 22 -7.97 -4.31 -1.31
N ARG A 23 -7.67 -5.26 -0.44
CA ARG A 23 -6.34 -5.86 -0.39
C ARG A 23 -6.17 -6.89 -1.50
N LYS A 24 -5.03 -6.84 -2.18
CA LYS A 24 -4.69 -7.84 -3.18
C LYS A 24 -4.16 -9.10 -2.46
N GLY A 25 -5.04 -10.09 -2.26
CA GLY A 25 -4.69 -11.33 -1.59
C GLY A 25 -4.11 -11.11 -0.19
N GLN A 26 -2.97 -11.70 0.09
CA GLN A 26 -2.25 -11.55 1.36
C GLN A 26 -1.10 -10.55 1.27
N SER A 27 -1.03 -9.80 0.17
CA SER A 27 0.07 -8.87 -0.09
C SER A 27 -0.09 -7.56 0.68
N ARG A 28 0.90 -6.68 0.55
CA ARG A 28 0.84 -5.31 1.07
C ARG A 28 0.35 -4.31 0.03
N THR A 29 -0.34 -4.80 -0.99
CA THR A 29 -0.87 -3.99 -2.08
C THR A 29 -2.37 -3.86 -1.95
N TRP A 30 -2.85 -2.62 -2.07
CA TRP A 30 -4.26 -2.27 -1.99
C TRP A 30 -4.69 -1.63 -3.29
N LEU A 31 -5.87 -2.01 -3.78
CA LEU A 31 -6.36 -1.63 -5.09
C LEU A 31 -7.70 -0.91 -4.98
N TYR A 32 -7.90 0.06 -5.88
CA TYR A 32 -9.18 0.76 -6.03
C TYR A 32 -9.62 0.65 -7.48
N ASP A 33 -10.80 0.06 -7.70
CA ASP A 33 -11.35 -0.15 -9.03
C ASP A 33 -12.00 1.13 -9.54
N CYS A 34 -11.47 1.67 -10.63
CA CYS A 34 -12.00 2.87 -11.28
C CYS A 34 -12.60 2.57 -12.66
N GLY A 35 -13.02 1.32 -12.89
CA GLY A 35 -13.58 0.88 -14.17
C GLY A 35 -12.49 0.30 -15.08
N TYR A 36 -12.09 1.03 -16.12
CA TYR A 36 -11.06 0.54 -17.04
C TYR A 36 -9.62 0.80 -16.54
N TYR A 37 -9.47 1.46 -15.40
CA TYR A 37 -8.17 1.61 -14.74
C TYR A 37 -8.35 1.36 -13.24
N PHE A 38 -7.25 1.20 -12.53
CA PHE A 38 -7.29 1.00 -11.09
C PHE A 38 -6.20 1.83 -10.41
N GLY A 39 -6.51 2.27 -9.19
CA GLY A 39 -5.53 2.89 -8.32
C GLY A 39 -4.85 1.83 -7.47
N GLN A 40 -3.60 2.08 -7.08
CA GLN A 40 -2.81 1.11 -6.34
C GLN A 40 -1.96 1.80 -5.28
N ILE A 41 -2.02 1.28 -4.06
CA ILE A 41 -1.17 1.72 -2.95
C ILE A 41 -0.46 0.50 -2.40
N GLU A 42 0.86 0.58 -2.30
CA GLU A 42 1.69 -0.52 -1.83
C GLU A 42 2.60 -0.07 -0.69
N PHE A 43 2.66 -0.87 0.37
CA PHE A 43 3.62 -0.69 1.45
C PHE A 43 4.81 -1.63 1.19
N GLN A 44 5.85 -1.09 0.60
CA GLN A 44 6.99 -1.85 0.13
C GLN A 44 8.05 -2.01 1.22
N PRO A 45 8.46 -3.25 1.55
CA PRO A 45 9.56 -3.43 2.49
C PRO A 45 10.88 -2.98 1.89
N SER A 46 11.84 -2.62 2.75
CA SER A 46 13.19 -2.32 2.30
C SER A 46 13.88 -3.60 1.83
N SER A 47 14.66 -3.49 0.76
CA SER A 47 15.50 -4.60 0.30
C SER A 47 16.74 -4.77 1.16
N PHE A 48 17.03 -3.79 1.99
CA PHE A 48 18.13 -3.86 2.95
C PHE A 48 17.62 -4.25 4.29
N SER A 49 18.03 -4.61 5.24
CA SER A 49 17.47 -4.96 6.53
C SER A 49 16.72 -3.78 7.13
N GLY A 50 15.83 -4.08 8.04
CA GLY A 50 15.10 -3.08 8.77
C GLY A 50 13.64 -3.42 8.90
N GLN A 51 13.01 -2.86 9.93
CA GLN A 51 11.61 -3.08 10.22
C GLN A 51 10.84 -1.81 9.87
N GLY A 52 10.52 -1.66 8.60
CA GLY A 52 9.83 -0.46 8.18
C GLY A 52 9.27 -0.62 6.78
N THR A 53 8.88 0.50 6.20
CA THR A 53 8.20 0.46 4.91
C THR A 53 8.37 1.75 4.13
N TYR A 54 8.38 1.61 2.81
CA TYR A 54 8.06 2.66 1.87
C TYR A 54 6.58 2.58 1.53
N CYS A 55 6.01 3.67 1.05
CA CYS A 55 4.66 3.68 0.50
C CYS A 55 4.72 4.19 -0.93
N ASN A 56 4.16 3.43 -1.86
CA ASN A 56 4.10 3.79 -3.27
C ASN A 56 2.66 3.89 -3.71
N ALA A 57 2.34 4.87 -4.56
CA ALA A 57 1.01 5.03 -5.14
C ALA A 57 1.13 5.16 -6.65
N GLY A 58 0.18 4.59 -7.36
CA GLY A 58 0.20 4.63 -8.83
C GLY A 58 -1.10 4.17 -9.44
N ILE A 59 -1.11 4.05 -10.77
CA ILE A 59 -2.27 3.59 -11.51
C ILE A 59 -1.87 2.49 -12.50
N GLY A 60 -2.86 1.70 -12.91
CA GLY A 60 -2.70 0.71 -13.96
C GLY A 60 -3.97 0.61 -14.78
N PHE A 61 -3.86 0.05 -15.98
CA PHE A 61 -5.01 -0.13 -16.88
C PHE A 61 -5.31 -1.62 -17.04
N LEU A 62 -6.56 -1.99 -16.80
CA LEU A 62 -6.99 -3.39 -16.87
C LEU A 62 -6.84 -4.00 -18.26
N PHE A 63 -7.03 -3.19 -19.29
CA PHE A 63 -6.98 -3.70 -20.66
C PHE A 63 -5.60 -4.22 -21.10
N GLU A 64 -4.56 -3.89 -20.34
CA GLU A 64 -3.21 -4.35 -20.65
C GLU A 64 -2.85 -5.69 -20.00
N TYR A 65 -3.66 -6.16 -19.07
CA TYR A 65 -3.35 -7.35 -18.28
C TYR A 65 -4.50 -8.35 -18.28
N THR A 66 -5.42 -8.16 -17.36
CA THR A 66 -6.51 -9.08 -17.08
C THR A 66 -7.64 -8.30 -16.42
N ASP A 67 -8.86 -8.82 -16.54
CA ASP A 67 -10.01 -8.25 -15.85
C ASP A 67 -10.05 -8.64 -14.35
N ASP A 68 -9.13 -9.46 -13.89
CA ASP A 68 -9.02 -9.85 -12.48
C ASP A 68 -7.93 -9.02 -11.79
N LEU A 69 -8.32 -8.06 -10.97
CA LEU A 69 -7.39 -7.18 -10.26
C LEU A 69 -6.41 -7.94 -9.36
N ASN A 70 -6.79 -9.10 -8.87
CA ASN A 70 -5.90 -9.89 -8.04
C ASN A 70 -4.71 -10.48 -8.79
N LYS A 71 -4.79 -10.49 -10.11
CA LYS A 71 -3.73 -11.00 -10.98
C LYS A 71 -2.89 -9.90 -11.61
N THR A 72 -3.20 -8.63 -11.36
CA THR A 72 -2.42 -7.53 -11.93
C THR A 72 -1.05 -7.46 -11.29
N VAL A 73 -0.09 -6.96 -12.06
CA VAL A 73 1.23 -6.64 -11.53
C VAL A 73 1.25 -5.19 -11.05
N ALA A 74 2.23 -4.87 -10.23
CA ALA A 74 2.34 -3.54 -9.66
C ALA A 74 2.76 -2.51 -10.70
N PHE A 75 2.11 -1.36 -10.67
CA PHE A 75 2.55 -0.10 -11.30
C PHE A 75 3.00 -0.21 -12.75
N ASN A 76 2.06 -0.40 -13.66
CA ASN A 76 2.39 -0.35 -15.08
C ASN A 76 2.42 1.06 -15.64
N TYR A 77 1.79 2.04 -14.98
CA TYR A 77 1.84 3.45 -15.35
C TYR A 77 2.06 4.29 -14.12
N GLY A 78 2.66 5.43 -14.33
CA GLY A 78 2.95 6.45 -13.33
C GLY A 78 2.78 6.03 -11.87
N TRP A 79 3.86 5.93 -11.16
CA TRP A 79 3.83 5.73 -9.72
C TRP A 79 4.82 6.67 -9.07
N LYS A 80 4.59 6.95 -7.79
CA LYS A 80 5.54 7.75 -7.01
C LYS A 80 5.58 7.24 -5.58
N ARG A 81 6.69 7.53 -4.95
CA ARG A 81 6.89 7.23 -3.54
C ARG A 81 6.25 8.32 -2.70
N ILE A 82 5.51 7.92 -1.68
CA ILE A 82 4.83 8.84 -0.77
C ILE A 82 5.71 9.00 0.47
N GLY A 83 6.39 10.15 0.56
CA GLY A 83 7.27 10.43 1.70
C GLY A 83 8.51 9.58 1.73
N ASP A 84 9.17 9.59 2.88
CA ASP A 84 10.41 8.87 3.12
C ASP A 84 10.13 7.51 3.74
N TYR A 85 11.16 6.68 3.76
CA TYR A 85 11.12 5.41 4.46
C TYR A 85 10.83 5.62 5.96
N ILE A 86 9.90 4.85 6.49
CA ILE A 86 9.55 4.91 7.90
C ILE A 86 10.03 3.63 8.59
N GLU A 87 10.92 3.80 9.56
CA GLU A 87 11.45 2.69 10.33
C GLU A 87 10.69 2.52 11.63
N TYR A 88 10.51 1.28 12.04
CA TYR A 88 9.83 0.96 13.30
C TYR A 88 10.71 1.32 14.47
N GLU A 89 10.21 2.15 15.38
CA GLU A 89 10.88 2.49 16.65
C GLU A 89 10.06 2.01 17.83
N SER A 90 8.76 2.32 17.81
CA SER A 90 7.80 1.88 18.81
C SER A 90 6.43 1.75 18.15
N GLY A 91 5.57 0.93 18.71
CA GLY A 91 4.25 0.70 18.14
C GLY A 91 3.45 1.97 17.95
N GLU A 92 3.44 2.84 18.96
CA GLU A 92 2.67 4.07 18.94
C GLU A 92 3.15 5.05 17.86
N ARG A 93 4.47 5.30 17.82
CA ARG A 93 5.05 6.21 16.83
C ARG A 93 4.93 5.68 15.42
N PHE A 94 5.16 4.39 15.26
CA PHE A 94 5.06 3.75 13.95
C PHE A 94 3.64 3.85 13.41
N ARG A 95 2.66 3.53 14.25
CA ARG A 95 1.24 3.61 13.85
C ARG A 95 0.87 5.02 13.41
N ALA A 96 1.29 6.04 14.13
CA ALA A 96 0.99 7.43 13.78
C ALA A 96 1.60 7.81 12.43
N LYS A 97 2.85 7.41 12.19
CA LYS A 97 3.54 7.71 10.92
C LYS A 97 2.92 6.95 9.74
N ILE A 98 2.58 5.68 9.93
CA ILE A 98 1.96 4.89 8.87
C ILE A 98 0.56 5.43 8.56
N THR A 99 -0.21 5.83 9.57
CA THR A 99 -1.53 6.46 9.36
C THR A 99 -1.40 7.71 8.50
N GLY A 100 -0.43 8.57 8.82
CA GLY A 100 -0.18 9.79 8.04
C GLY A 100 0.22 9.47 6.61
N MET A 101 1.07 8.47 6.41
CA MET A 101 1.51 8.03 5.11
C MET A 101 0.34 7.49 4.27
N ALA A 102 -0.48 6.62 4.85
CA ALA A 102 -1.64 6.06 4.17
C ALA A 102 -2.65 7.13 3.79
N THR A 103 -2.90 8.09 4.69
CA THR A 103 -3.80 9.22 4.44
C THR A 103 -3.26 10.10 3.30
N SER A 104 -1.95 10.36 3.28
CA SER A 104 -1.33 11.16 2.23
C SER A 104 -1.37 10.48 0.87
N ALA A 105 -1.45 9.16 0.82
CA ALA A 105 -1.52 8.40 -0.41
C ALA A 105 -2.90 8.47 -1.07
N LEU A 106 -3.92 8.84 -0.32
CA LEU A 106 -5.27 9.00 -0.84
C LEU A 106 -5.36 10.33 -1.61
#